data_054b101a16e851a2d68213736988d121
#
_entry.id   054b101a16e851a2d68213736988d121
#
_cell.length_a   1.000
_cell.length_b   1.000
_cell.length_c   1.000
_cell.angle_alpha   90.00
_cell.angle_beta   90.00
_cell.angle_gamma   90.00
#
_symmetry.space_group_name_H-M   'P 1'
#
loop_
_entity.id
_entity.type
_entity.pdbx_description
1 polymer ?
#
loop_
_entity_poly.entity_id
_entity_poly.type
_entity_poly.pdbx_seq_one_letter_code
_entity_poly.pdbx_strand_id
1 'polypeptide(L)'
;METLEEEQEQARKLGRQINREARRNPGSPYAGKVVGILRGEVVIVAETLDEVAQVLERLEPDAQRRYFIDASADYDAQYKIWMHGACQE
;
A
#
# COMPACT_ATOMS: atom_id res chain seq x y z
N MET A 1 9.35 -12.29 -18.25
CA MET A 1 8.11 -11.50 -18.14
C MET A 1 7.46 -11.81 -16.80
N GLU A 2 7.13 -10.80 -16.04
CA GLU A 2 6.55 -11.01 -14.72
C GLU A 2 5.08 -11.39 -14.83
N THR A 3 4.65 -12.32 -13.95
CA THR A 3 3.24 -12.66 -13.85
C THR A 3 2.53 -11.63 -12.96
N LEU A 4 1.21 -11.61 -13.01
CA LEU A 4 0.41 -10.76 -12.15
C LEU A 4 0.69 -11.04 -10.67
N GLU A 5 0.85 -12.30 -10.32
CA GLU A 5 1.16 -12.69 -8.95
C GLU A 5 2.50 -12.13 -8.47
N GLU A 6 3.50 -12.15 -9.35
CA GLU A 6 4.81 -11.59 -9.03
C GLU A 6 4.73 -10.07 -8.84
N GLU A 7 3.98 -9.39 -9.71
CA GLU A 7 3.78 -7.95 -9.56
C GLU A 7 3.08 -7.62 -8.24
N GLN A 8 2.06 -8.37 -7.88
CA GLN A 8 1.33 -8.15 -6.63
C GLN A 8 2.21 -8.43 -5.42
N GLU A 9 3.03 -9.46 -5.49
CA GLU A 9 3.94 -9.78 -4.39
C GLU A 9 4.99 -8.68 -4.22
N GLN A 10 5.56 -8.20 -5.31
CA GLN A 10 6.51 -7.09 -5.26
C GLN A 10 5.87 -5.83 -4.69
N ALA A 11 4.63 -5.54 -5.08
CA ALA A 11 3.91 -4.40 -4.55
C ALA A 11 3.68 -4.52 -3.05
N ARG A 12 3.33 -5.71 -2.57
CA ARG A 12 3.14 -5.94 -1.14
C ARG A 12 4.43 -5.78 -0.35
N LYS A 13 5.54 -6.29 -0.88
CA LYS A 13 6.84 -6.13 -0.23
C LYS A 13 7.24 -4.67 -0.14
N LEU A 14 7.10 -3.96 -1.24
CA LEU A 14 7.41 -2.54 -1.26
C LEU A 14 6.49 -1.76 -0.31
N GLY A 15 5.20 -2.08 -0.31
CA GLY A 15 4.25 -1.45 0.59
C GLY A 15 4.59 -1.64 2.05
N ARG A 16 4.98 -2.85 2.44
CA ARG A 16 5.41 -3.13 3.82
C ARG A 16 6.65 -2.35 4.18
N GLN A 17 7.59 -2.25 3.27
CA GLN A 17 8.82 -1.51 3.48
C GLN A 17 8.53 -0.03 3.68
N ILE A 18 7.68 0.54 2.85
CA ILE A 18 7.26 1.93 2.96
C ILE A 18 6.53 2.17 4.29
N ASN A 19 5.61 1.29 4.63
CA ASN A 19 4.85 1.39 5.88
C ASN A 19 5.77 1.36 7.10
N ARG A 20 6.72 0.43 7.10
CA ARG A 20 7.68 0.30 8.20
C ARG A 20 8.51 1.56 8.34
N GLU A 21 9.03 2.07 7.24
CA GLU A 21 9.85 3.27 7.24
C GLU A 21 9.08 4.50 7.69
N ALA A 22 7.88 4.69 7.17
CA ALA A 22 7.05 5.84 7.52
C ALA A 22 6.66 5.84 9.00
N ARG A 23 6.41 4.66 9.57
CA ARG A 23 6.04 4.56 10.98
C ARG A 23 7.24 4.77 11.90
N ARG A 24 8.43 4.40 11.47
CA ARG A 24 9.66 4.62 12.25
C ARG A 24 10.13 6.06 12.18
N ASN A 25 9.93 6.70 11.05
CA ASN A 25 10.54 7.99 10.77
C ASN A 25 9.46 8.99 10.35
N PRO A 26 8.99 9.84 11.29
CA PRO A 26 7.98 10.86 10.96
C PRO A 26 8.44 11.86 9.90
N GLY A 27 9.76 11.97 9.67
CA GLY A 27 10.30 12.80 8.60
C GLY A 27 10.35 12.15 7.24
N SER A 28 9.90 10.88 7.12
CA SER A 28 9.86 10.21 5.82
C SER A 28 8.92 10.94 4.86
N PRO A 29 9.28 11.01 3.56
CA PRO A 29 8.39 11.61 2.56
C PRO A 29 7.06 10.88 2.42
N TYR A 30 6.96 9.65 2.92
CA TYR A 30 5.73 8.86 2.87
C TYR A 30 4.88 9.00 4.11
N ALA A 31 5.40 9.57 5.19
CA ALA A 31 4.67 9.63 6.46
C ALA A 31 3.38 10.44 6.33
N GLY A 32 2.26 9.84 6.75
CA GLY A 32 0.95 10.47 6.66
C GLY A 32 0.36 10.51 5.26
N LYS A 33 0.97 9.82 4.30
CA LYS A 33 0.56 9.87 2.90
C LYS A 33 -0.01 8.52 2.44
N VAL A 34 -0.75 8.58 1.34
CA VAL A 34 -1.19 7.38 0.62
C VAL A 34 -0.27 7.21 -0.59
N VAL A 35 0.19 6.00 -0.79
CA VAL A 35 1.18 5.69 -1.82
C VAL A 35 0.59 4.71 -2.83
N GLY A 36 0.69 5.05 -4.11
CA GLY A 36 0.28 4.17 -5.19
C GLY A 36 1.48 3.47 -5.82
N ILE A 37 1.33 2.19 -6.07
CA ILE A 37 2.41 1.34 -6.57
C ILE A 37 1.94 0.60 -7.83
N LEU A 38 2.76 0.66 -8.87
CA LEU A 38 2.54 -0.12 -10.09
C LEU A 38 3.84 -0.79 -10.48
N ARG A 39 3.76 -2.06 -10.83
CA ARG A 39 4.90 -2.83 -11.32
C ARG A 39 6.12 -2.78 -10.40
N GLY A 40 5.84 -2.80 -9.09
CA GLY A 40 6.90 -2.78 -8.09
C GLY A 40 7.55 -1.42 -7.86
N GLU A 41 6.94 -0.35 -8.37
CA GLU A 41 7.47 1.01 -8.21
C GLU A 41 6.43 1.95 -7.67
N VAL A 42 6.87 2.92 -6.87
CA VAL A 42 6.02 4.01 -6.41
C VAL A 42 5.77 4.96 -7.57
N VAL A 43 4.50 5.16 -7.91
CA VAL A 43 4.13 6.06 -9.02
C VAL A 43 3.44 7.32 -8.56
N ILE A 44 2.92 7.34 -7.34
CA ILE A 44 2.29 8.53 -6.77
C ILE A 44 2.33 8.50 -5.25
N VAL A 45 2.53 9.66 -4.65
CA VAL A 45 2.37 9.89 -3.21
C VAL A 45 1.42 11.07 -3.06
N ALA A 46 0.32 10.88 -2.35
CA ALA A 46 -0.69 11.91 -2.20
C ALA A 46 -1.28 11.88 -0.79
N GLU A 47 -2.06 12.89 -0.46
CA GLU A 47 -2.64 13.00 0.87
C GLU A 47 -3.91 12.18 1.05
N THR A 48 -4.61 11.88 -0.03
CA THR A 48 -5.87 11.15 0.04
C THR A 48 -5.85 9.94 -0.88
N LEU A 49 -6.65 8.94 -0.51
CA LEU A 49 -6.86 7.77 -1.35
C LEU A 49 -7.49 8.12 -2.68
N ASP A 50 -8.42 9.08 -2.69
CA ASP A 50 -9.10 9.48 -3.92
C ASP A 50 -8.10 9.98 -4.97
N GLU A 51 -7.13 10.77 -4.55
CA GLU A 51 -6.09 11.27 -5.46
C GLU A 51 -5.27 10.13 -6.03
N VAL A 52 -4.87 9.18 -5.18
CA VAL A 52 -4.10 8.02 -5.59
C VAL A 52 -4.92 7.16 -6.55
N ALA A 53 -6.17 6.90 -6.21
CA ALA A 53 -7.05 6.07 -7.05
C ALA A 53 -7.22 6.66 -8.44
N GLN A 54 -7.43 7.97 -8.54
CA GLN A 54 -7.59 8.63 -9.84
C GLN A 54 -6.35 8.47 -10.71
N VAL A 55 -5.17 8.64 -10.12
CA VAL A 55 -3.93 8.50 -10.87
C VAL A 55 -3.71 7.03 -11.27
N LEU A 56 -3.95 6.10 -10.37
CA LEU A 56 -3.77 4.69 -10.68
C LEU A 56 -4.71 4.23 -11.80
N GLU A 57 -5.96 4.68 -11.78
CA GLU A 57 -6.91 4.36 -12.84
C GLU A 57 -6.46 4.89 -14.20
N ARG A 58 -5.86 6.06 -14.22
CA ARG A 58 -5.37 6.66 -15.43
C ARG A 58 -4.14 5.95 -15.97
N LEU A 59 -3.23 5.56 -15.08
CA LEU A 59 -1.98 4.91 -15.46
C LEU A 59 -2.14 3.44 -15.75
N GLU A 60 -3.07 2.78 -15.08
CA GLU A 60 -3.28 1.35 -15.23
C GLU A 60 -4.77 1.02 -15.21
N PRO A 61 -5.37 0.73 -16.37
CA PRO A 61 -6.79 0.39 -16.44
C PRO A 61 -7.17 -0.92 -15.76
N ASP A 62 -6.21 -1.84 -15.62
CA ASP A 62 -6.46 -3.15 -14.99
C ASP A 62 -6.44 -3.01 -13.47
N ALA A 63 -7.60 -3.13 -12.85
CA ALA A 63 -7.74 -2.96 -11.39
C ALA A 63 -6.89 -3.94 -10.61
N GLN A 64 -6.62 -5.12 -11.15
CA GLN A 64 -5.82 -6.14 -10.45
C GLN A 64 -4.36 -5.78 -10.34
N ARG A 65 -3.89 -4.86 -11.16
CA ARG A 65 -2.50 -4.41 -11.14
C ARG A 65 -2.28 -3.16 -10.31
N ARG A 66 -3.37 -2.52 -9.87
CA ARG A 66 -3.29 -1.34 -9.03
C ARG A 66 -3.07 -1.75 -7.59
N TYR A 67 -2.16 -1.07 -6.93
CA TYR A 67 -1.89 -1.31 -5.52
C TYR A 67 -1.70 0.03 -4.82
N PHE A 68 -2.24 0.16 -3.62
CA PHE A 68 -2.03 1.34 -2.82
C PHE A 68 -1.90 0.96 -1.36
N ILE A 69 -1.30 1.87 -0.58
CA ILE A 69 -1.11 1.66 0.84
C ILE A 69 -1.15 3.00 1.55
N ASP A 70 -1.76 3.02 2.72
CA ASP A 70 -1.61 4.15 3.65
C ASP A 70 -0.32 3.93 4.41
N ALA A 71 0.67 4.79 4.12
CA ALA A 71 2.02 4.55 4.62
C ALA A 71 2.13 4.58 6.14
N SER A 72 1.26 5.31 6.82
CA SER A 72 1.31 5.44 8.28
C SER A 72 0.27 4.62 9.02
N ALA A 73 -0.53 3.82 8.33
CA ALA A 73 -1.53 2.98 8.99
C ALA A 73 -0.87 1.85 9.77
N ASP A 74 -1.49 1.50 10.89
CA ASP A 74 -1.01 0.39 11.71
C ASP A 74 -1.69 -0.90 11.27
N TYR A 75 -1.16 -1.49 10.21
CA TYR A 75 -1.71 -2.74 9.67
C TYR A 75 -1.52 -3.91 10.62
N ASP A 76 -0.45 -3.89 11.41
CA ASP A 76 -0.21 -4.95 12.39
C ASP A 76 -1.28 -4.97 13.47
N ALA A 77 -1.66 -3.80 13.98
CA ALA A 77 -2.72 -3.71 14.97
C ALA A 77 -4.06 -4.15 14.40
N GLN A 78 -4.38 -3.73 13.18
CA GLN A 78 -5.60 -4.16 12.53
C GLN A 78 -5.64 -5.66 12.32
N TYR A 79 -4.53 -6.23 11.94
CA TYR A 79 -4.42 -7.66 11.75
C TYR A 79 -4.64 -8.43 13.06
N LYS A 80 -4.03 -7.96 14.14
CA LYS A 80 -4.19 -8.60 15.45
C LYS A 80 -5.62 -8.54 15.95
N ILE A 81 -6.26 -7.41 15.78
CA ILE A 81 -7.66 -7.23 16.19
C ILE A 81 -8.55 -8.18 15.41
N TRP A 82 -8.32 -8.29 14.12
CA TRP A 82 -9.11 -9.14 13.26
C TRP A 82 -8.96 -10.61 13.63
N MET A 83 -7.74 -11.07 13.87
CA MET A 83 -7.49 -12.43 14.28
C MET A 83 -8.12 -12.75 15.64
N HIS A 84 -8.06 -11.80 16.55
CA HIS A 84 -8.67 -11.95 17.87
C HIS A 84 -10.19 -12.13 17.74
N GLY A 85 -10.82 -11.31 16.92
CA GLY A 85 -12.24 -11.44 16.67
C GLY A 85 -12.63 -12.79 16.09
N ALA A 86 -11.85 -13.27 15.13
CA ALA A 86 -12.08 -14.56 14.51
C ALA A 86 -11.91 -15.72 15.49
N CYS A 87 -10.96 -15.62 16.40
CA CYS A 87 -10.72 -16.66 17.38
C CYS A 87 -11.80 -16.73 18.46
N GLN A 88 -12.48 -15.64 18.70
CA GLN A 88 -13.51 -15.58 19.76
C GLN A 88 -14.86 -16.10 19.28
N GLU A 89 -15.03 -16.24 18.03
CA GLU A 89 -16.26 -16.80 17.48
C GLU A 89 -16.18 -18.32 17.42
#